data_f950e88707f8a85a7d703b93f1437305
#
_entry.id   f950e88707f8a85a7d703b93f1437305
#
_cell.length_a   1.000
_cell.length_b   1.000
_cell.length_c   1.000
_cell.angle_alpha   90.00
_cell.angle_beta   90.00
_cell.angle_gamma   90.00
#
_symmetry.space_group_name_H-M   'P 1'
#
loop_
_entity.id
_entity.type
_entity.pdbx_description
1 polymer ?
#
loop_
_entity_poly.entity_id
_entity_poly.type
_entity_poly.pdbx_seq_one_letter_code
_entity_poly.pdbx_strand_id
1 'polypeptide(L)'
;MSIPQLRKGRQLDIPVALITTVTVIGLILLLGIPVAKLIGIGVSERGLAAITQSFGANVDTLVNTLVLGLCVGIVGTFIGFVTAFAQVFLTFPGKKLLHWVTLLPTISPPFATATAIITLFGKRGIITYGIFGIENNIYGLVGLVIVLSLTFAPVAYLNIRGMMENFDNSLFEASATLGAQPLSTLVKVTIPMVVPAMLASFLVLFVEGIADLANPLVLGGDFRVLASQIYFAVAGSGDIASAAGIALVLLLPALTVFAVQKYWSNRKSVITVTGKPVGSLKEVTASSVKIPMLVPVYGWIVFVIVVYMTLFVGSFVKILGVDNTFTMEHFWYVQRLGSSAILTTLSMTLVAAPIAAVMALIIAWLVVRKFPKIGKILDFWGMLGIAIPGTVLGLGFALAYSNPTWLFGKQILPTLAGGLAVGGGAIAIILVYIARAIPTGQQACISALKQINPQVEEAARSLGASQVSTLVKVTLPLVRSGIVTAVTYGITKSMTMITAIIFITTPQTKVMTSQILDEVDAGRFGHAFAYCTLLIGLVLIILMIANLLVNRLNRSTRTVVK
;
A
#
# COMPACT_ATOMS: atom_id res chain seq x y z
N MET A 1 55.95 -11.08 13.22
CA MET A 1 55.45 -12.48 13.13
C MET A 1 53.97 -12.45 13.56
N SER A 2 53.06 -12.25 12.62
CA SER A 2 51.61 -12.21 12.85
C SER A 2 51.04 -13.62 12.69
N ILE A 3 50.52 -14.17 13.77
CA ILE A 3 49.84 -15.47 13.78
C ILE A 3 48.56 -15.35 12.95
N PRO A 4 48.33 -16.18 11.93
CA PRO A 4 47.09 -16.16 11.19
C PRO A 4 45.97 -16.69 12.07
N GLN A 5 44.98 -15.85 12.38
CA GLN A 5 43.75 -16.29 13.04
C GLN A 5 43.05 -17.31 12.14
N LEU A 6 43.12 -18.56 12.55
CA LEU A 6 42.35 -19.67 12.01
C LEU A 6 40.88 -19.26 11.96
N ARG A 7 40.32 -19.21 10.75
CA ARG A 7 38.88 -19.12 10.49
C ARG A 7 38.20 -20.27 11.25
N LYS A 8 37.69 -20.00 12.47
CA LYS A 8 36.77 -20.93 13.14
C LYS A 8 35.62 -21.19 12.18
N GLY A 9 35.46 -22.44 11.76
CA GLY A 9 34.38 -22.92 10.94
C GLY A 9 33.06 -22.36 11.51
N ARG A 10 32.22 -21.78 10.66
CA ARG A 10 30.88 -21.29 11.01
C ARG A 10 30.10 -22.52 11.51
N GLN A 11 30.08 -22.75 12.81
CA GLN A 11 29.12 -23.69 13.40
C GLN A 11 27.73 -23.16 13.00
N LEU A 12 27.00 -23.95 12.24
CA LEU A 12 25.60 -23.67 11.91
C LEU A 12 24.83 -23.59 13.24
N ASP A 13 24.41 -22.39 13.59
CA ASP A 13 23.56 -22.17 14.76
C ASP A 13 22.19 -22.77 14.41
N ILE A 14 21.92 -23.99 14.91
CA ILE A 14 20.72 -24.77 14.58
C ILE A 14 19.43 -23.96 14.69
N PRO A 15 19.19 -23.15 15.76
CA PRO A 15 18.03 -22.30 15.85
C PRO A 15 17.91 -21.27 14.72
N VAL A 16 19.04 -20.66 14.31
CA VAL A 16 19.04 -19.68 13.21
C VAL A 16 18.77 -20.37 11.87
N ALA A 17 19.32 -21.57 11.66
CA ALA A 17 19.04 -22.36 10.47
C ALA A 17 17.56 -22.74 10.39
N LEU A 18 16.96 -23.18 11.50
CA LEU A 18 15.52 -23.49 11.58
C LEU A 18 14.65 -22.28 11.27
N ILE A 19 14.91 -21.13 11.89
CA ILE A 19 14.18 -19.87 11.64
C ILE A 19 14.31 -19.48 10.17
N THR A 20 15.50 -19.59 9.59
CA THR A 20 15.72 -19.27 8.17
C THR A 20 14.92 -20.20 7.27
N THR A 21 14.95 -21.51 7.53
CA THR A 21 14.22 -22.50 6.74
C THR A 21 12.71 -22.28 6.81
N VAL A 22 12.15 -22.05 8.00
CA VAL A 22 10.72 -21.76 8.18
C VAL A 22 10.33 -20.46 7.43
N THR A 23 11.19 -19.44 7.49
CA THR A 23 10.95 -18.18 6.79
C THR A 23 10.95 -18.35 5.26
N VAL A 24 11.91 -19.11 4.73
CA VAL A 24 12.01 -19.40 3.30
C VAL A 24 10.82 -20.22 2.84
N ILE A 25 10.43 -21.27 3.58
CA ILE A 25 9.22 -22.06 3.28
C ILE A 25 7.98 -21.16 3.30
N GLY A 26 7.85 -20.28 4.30
CA GLY A 26 6.76 -19.32 4.37
C GLY A 26 6.70 -18.39 3.14
N LEU A 27 7.83 -17.85 2.69
CA LEU A 27 7.90 -17.02 1.48
C LEU A 27 7.58 -17.81 0.21
N ILE A 28 8.00 -19.07 0.12
CA ILE A 28 7.66 -19.94 -1.01
C ILE A 28 6.13 -20.20 -1.03
N LEU A 29 5.53 -20.50 0.11
CA LEU A 29 4.08 -20.68 0.21
C LEU A 29 3.32 -19.39 -0.12
N LEU A 30 3.77 -18.24 0.39
CA LEU A 30 3.07 -16.97 0.22
C LEU A 30 3.22 -16.36 -1.19
N LEU A 31 4.34 -16.57 -1.85
CA LEU A 31 4.67 -15.89 -3.11
C LEU A 31 5.11 -16.87 -4.19
N GLY A 32 5.96 -17.84 -3.86
CA GLY A 32 6.56 -18.75 -4.83
C GLY A 32 5.53 -19.64 -5.52
N ILE A 33 4.71 -20.37 -4.75
CA ILE A 33 3.70 -21.29 -5.29
C ILE A 33 2.61 -20.55 -6.08
N PRO A 34 2.00 -19.46 -5.56
CA PRO A 34 1.00 -18.71 -6.32
C PRO A 34 1.53 -18.19 -7.66
N VAL A 35 2.73 -17.61 -7.67
CA VAL A 35 3.33 -17.09 -8.90
C VAL A 35 3.71 -18.22 -9.87
N ALA A 36 4.28 -19.33 -9.37
CA ALA A 36 4.63 -20.47 -10.22
C ALA A 36 3.39 -21.12 -10.86
N LYS A 37 2.30 -21.25 -10.12
CA LYS A 37 1.02 -21.76 -10.66
C LYS A 37 0.43 -20.80 -11.70
N LEU A 38 0.46 -19.50 -11.43
CA LEU A 38 0.02 -18.48 -12.38
C LEU A 38 0.83 -18.57 -13.69
N ILE A 39 2.16 -18.64 -13.60
CA ILE A 39 3.03 -18.77 -14.78
C ILE A 39 2.71 -20.06 -15.51
N GLY A 40 2.63 -21.21 -14.81
CA GLY A 40 2.34 -22.50 -15.44
C GLY A 40 1.03 -22.54 -16.23
N ILE A 41 -0.03 -21.90 -15.71
CA ILE A 41 -1.31 -21.80 -16.40
C ILE A 41 -1.28 -20.72 -17.49
N GLY A 42 -0.64 -19.59 -17.23
CA GLY A 42 -0.55 -18.49 -18.19
C GLY A 42 0.28 -18.80 -19.43
N VAL A 43 1.20 -19.78 -19.37
CA VAL A 43 1.94 -20.27 -20.55
C VAL A 43 1.27 -21.48 -21.22
N SER A 44 0.07 -21.89 -20.80
CA SER A 44 -0.74 -22.86 -21.53
C SER A 44 -1.17 -22.29 -22.89
N GLU A 45 -1.63 -23.15 -23.80
CA GLU A 45 -2.07 -22.74 -25.14
C GLU A 45 -3.08 -21.57 -25.13
N ARG A 46 -4.10 -21.65 -24.28
CA ARG A 46 -5.09 -20.56 -24.10
C ARG A 46 -4.49 -19.32 -23.46
N GLY A 47 -3.61 -19.49 -22.46
CA GLY A 47 -2.92 -18.37 -21.84
C GLY A 47 -2.00 -17.63 -22.83
N LEU A 48 -1.24 -18.35 -23.66
CA LEU A 48 -0.42 -17.79 -24.71
C LEU A 48 -1.26 -17.08 -25.79
N ALA A 49 -2.42 -17.65 -26.15
CA ALA A 49 -3.35 -16.97 -27.06
C ALA A 49 -3.85 -15.65 -26.46
N ALA A 50 -4.18 -15.59 -25.18
CA ALA A 50 -4.58 -14.36 -24.50
C ALA A 50 -3.44 -13.33 -24.41
N ILE A 51 -2.19 -13.77 -24.20
CA ILE A 51 -1.01 -12.91 -24.26
C ILE A 51 -0.89 -12.30 -25.67
N THR A 52 -0.94 -13.14 -26.71
CA THR A 52 -0.84 -12.69 -28.10
C THR A 52 -1.95 -11.71 -28.46
N GLN A 53 -3.20 -11.99 -28.04
CA GLN A 53 -4.34 -11.08 -28.21
C GLN A 53 -4.13 -9.73 -27.50
N SER A 54 -3.52 -9.73 -26.32
CA SER A 54 -3.24 -8.50 -25.56
C SER A 54 -2.25 -7.58 -26.27
N PHE A 55 -1.32 -8.12 -27.07
CA PHE A 55 -0.40 -7.36 -27.92
C PHE A 55 -0.91 -7.13 -29.36
N GLY A 56 -2.04 -7.75 -29.73
CA GLY A 56 -2.67 -7.65 -31.06
C GLY A 56 -4.07 -7.02 -30.97
N ALA A 57 -5.12 -7.84 -31.09
CA ALA A 57 -6.51 -7.39 -31.17
C ALA A 57 -6.97 -6.57 -29.94
N ASN A 58 -6.40 -6.79 -28.76
CA ASN A 58 -6.77 -6.11 -27.50
C ASN A 58 -5.66 -5.14 -27.04
N VAL A 59 -4.80 -4.67 -27.93
CA VAL A 59 -3.69 -3.76 -27.60
C VAL A 59 -4.17 -2.47 -26.92
N ASP A 60 -5.37 -2.00 -27.25
CA ASP A 60 -5.98 -0.83 -26.63
C ASP A 60 -6.11 -0.98 -25.10
N THR A 61 -6.43 -2.18 -24.61
CA THR A 61 -6.51 -2.45 -23.17
C THR A 61 -5.14 -2.34 -22.48
N LEU A 62 -4.09 -2.81 -23.14
CA LEU A 62 -2.70 -2.65 -22.67
C LEU A 62 -2.30 -1.17 -22.66
N VAL A 63 -2.54 -0.46 -23.77
CA VAL A 63 -2.25 0.96 -23.89
C VAL A 63 -3.02 1.77 -22.85
N ASN A 64 -4.32 1.52 -22.70
CA ASN A 64 -5.15 2.15 -21.67
C ASN A 64 -4.58 1.95 -20.26
N THR A 65 -4.13 0.75 -19.95
CA THR A 65 -3.51 0.42 -18.66
C THR A 65 -2.25 1.25 -18.43
N LEU A 66 -1.37 1.33 -19.41
CA LEU A 66 -0.13 2.11 -19.33
C LEU A 66 -0.39 3.61 -19.25
N VAL A 67 -1.33 4.13 -20.05
CA VAL A 67 -1.75 5.54 -20.03
C VAL A 67 -2.34 5.88 -18.67
N LEU A 68 -3.21 5.03 -18.11
CA LEU A 68 -3.76 5.23 -16.77
C LEU A 68 -2.66 5.34 -15.72
N GLY A 69 -1.73 4.38 -15.70
CA GLY A 69 -0.60 4.39 -14.76
C GLY A 69 0.25 5.65 -14.91
N LEU A 70 0.54 6.06 -16.15
CA LEU A 70 1.31 7.27 -16.44
C LEU A 70 0.61 8.53 -15.92
N CYS A 71 -0.67 8.69 -16.21
CA CYS A 71 -1.46 9.84 -15.76
C CYS A 71 -1.57 9.89 -14.24
N VAL A 72 -1.86 8.76 -13.58
CA VAL A 72 -1.92 8.65 -12.12
C VAL A 72 -0.57 8.96 -11.49
N GLY A 73 0.52 8.42 -12.07
CA GLY A 73 1.88 8.70 -11.63
C GLY A 73 2.23 10.19 -11.68
N ILE A 74 1.91 10.86 -12.79
CA ILE A 74 2.17 12.31 -12.98
C ILE A 74 1.31 13.14 -12.03
N VAL A 75 0.00 12.97 -12.09
CA VAL A 75 -0.95 13.80 -11.32
C VAL A 75 -0.78 13.58 -9.82
N GLY A 76 -0.71 12.31 -9.38
CA GLY A 76 -0.55 11.99 -7.97
C GLY A 76 0.80 12.46 -7.39
N THR A 77 1.90 12.35 -8.17
CA THR A 77 3.21 12.88 -7.74
C THR A 77 3.21 14.40 -7.67
N PHE A 78 2.57 15.08 -8.62
CA PHE A 78 2.42 16.53 -8.57
C PHE A 78 1.64 17.00 -7.33
N ILE A 79 0.52 16.37 -7.03
CA ILE A 79 -0.27 16.64 -5.81
C ILE A 79 0.59 16.37 -4.56
N GLY A 80 1.31 15.24 -4.54
CA GLY A 80 2.22 14.89 -3.45
C GLY A 80 3.33 15.91 -3.25
N PHE A 81 3.93 16.42 -4.34
CA PHE A 81 4.95 17.47 -4.28
C PHE A 81 4.39 18.77 -3.70
N VAL A 82 3.28 19.26 -4.23
CA VAL A 82 2.69 20.54 -3.80
C VAL A 82 2.29 20.50 -2.32
N THR A 83 1.64 19.42 -1.90
CA THR A 83 1.22 19.24 -0.51
C THR A 83 2.40 19.05 0.44
N ALA A 84 3.44 18.31 0.04
CA ALA A 84 4.68 18.15 0.82
C ALA A 84 5.45 19.44 0.94
N PHE A 85 5.60 20.21 -0.15
CA PHE A 85 6.26 21.49 -0.15
C PHE A 85 5.56 22.48 0.82
N ALA A 86 4.24 22.58 0.72
CA ALA A 86 3.47 23.42 1.62
C ALA A 86 3.61 23.00 3.09
N GLN A 87 3.60 21.70 3.35
CA GLN A 87 3.73 21.15 4.71
C GLN A 87 5.10 21.45 5.32
N VAL A 88 6.18 21.43 4.53
CA VAL A 88 7.54 21.64 5.03
C VAL A 88 7.92 23.12 5.08
N PHE A 89 7.72 23.85 3.97
CA PHE A 89 8.31 25.17 3.77
C PHE A 89 7.34 26.34 3.95
N LEU A 90 6.01 26.12 4.02
CA LEU A 90 5.04 27.20 4.15
C LEU A 90 4.41 27.27 5.53
N THR A 91 4.11 28.51 5.95
CA THR A 91 3.25 28.80 7.12
C THR A 91 1.92 29.34 6.60
N PHE A 92 0.83 28.66 6.95
CA PHE A 92 -0.51 29.06 6.56
C PHE A 92 -1.56 28.48 7.52
N PRO A 93 -2.76 29.10 7.60
CA PRO A 93 -3.87 28.55 8.38
C PRO A 93 -4.29 27.18 7.81
N GLY A 94 -4.48 26.19 8.68
CA GLY A 94 -4.87 24.85 8.24
C GLY A 94 -3.71 23.90 7.88
N LYS A 95 -2.46 24.25 8.18
CA LYS A 95 -1.28 23.37 7.96
C LYS A 95 -1.46 21.98 8.60
N LYS A 96 -1.99 21.89 9.82
CA LYS A 96 -2.31 20.62 10.48
C LYS A 96 -3.45 19.88 9.77
N LEU A 97 -4.46 20.62 9.29
CA LEU A 97 -5.57 20.07 8.53
C LEU A 97 -5.09 19.46 7.22
N LEU A 98 -4.21 20.15 6.48
CA LEU A 98 -3.59 19.61 5.26
C LEU A 98 -2.99 18.23 5.49
N HIS A 99 -2.22 18.06 6.57
CA HIS A 99 -1.58 16.78 6.89
C HIS A 99 -2.62 15.66 7.07
N TRP A 100 -3.63 15.87 7.93
CA TRP A 100 -4.63 14.86 8.21
C TRP A 100 -5.53 14.57 7.00
N VAL A 101 -5.96 15.60 6.30
CA VAL A 101 -6.80 15.49 5.10
C VAL A 101 -6.05 14.73 3.99
N THR A 102 -4.75 15.04 3.80
CA THR A 102 -3.95 14.34 2.78
C THR A 102 -3.76 12.85 3.12
N LEU A 103 -3.73 12.46 4.39
CA LEU A 103 -3.58 11.05 4.78
C LEU A 103 -4.90 10.26 4.79
N LEU A 104 -6.05 10.92 4.80
CA LEU A 104 -7.36 10.29 4.89
C LEU A 104 -7.62 9.20 3.83
N PRO A 105 -7.22 9.39 2.54
CA PRO A 105 -7.40 8.35 1.52
C PRO A 105 -6.65 7.04 1.80
N THR A 106 -5.57 7.05 2.59
CA THR A 106 -4.81 5.82 2.90
C THR A 106 -5.57 4.83 3.78
N ILE A 107 -6.56 5.31 4.52
CA ILE A 107 -7.36 4.52 5.46
C ILE A 107 -8.75 4.18 4.94
N SER A 108 -9.13 4.71 3.77
CA SER A 108 -10.42 4.45 3.16
C SER A 108 -10.38 3.26 2.20
N PRO A 109 -11.49 2.50 2.06
CA PRO A 109 -11.59 1.48 1.04
C PRO A 109 -11.59 2.11 -0.36
N PRO A 110 -11.03 1.41 -1.38
CA PRO A 110 -10.89 1.97 -2.74
C PRO A 110 -12.20 2.46 -3.35
N PHE A 111 -13.28 1.69 -3.18
CA PHE A 111 -14.60 2.05 -3.74
C PHE A 111 -15.21 3.30 -3.12
N ALA A 112 -14.80 3.69 -1.92
CA ALA A 112 -15.33 4.86 -1.23
C ALA A 112 -15.14 6.13 -2.06
N THR A 113 -13.93 6.33 -2.57
CA THR A 113 -13.61 7.51 -3.38
C THR A 113 -14.31 7.48 -4.73
N ALA A 114 -14.37 6.30 -5.39
CA ALA A 114 -15.07 6.16 -6.67
C ALA A 114 -16.56 6.46 -6.56
N THR A 115 -17.24 5.89 -5.57
CA THR A 115 -18.68 6.11 -5.36
C THR A 115 -19.00 7.56 -5.01
N ALA A 116 -18.17 8.21 -4.19
CA ALA A 116 -18.33 9.63 -3.90
C ALA A 116 -18.14 10.50 -5.16
N ILE A 117 -17.13 10.21 -5.98
CA ILE A 117 -16.88 10.93 -7.23
C ILE A 117 -18.05 10.75 -8.23
N ILE A 118 -18.59 9.53 -8.35
CA ILE A 118 -19.77 9.27 -9.18
C ILE A 118 -20.98 10.08 -8.67
N THR A 119 -21.21 10.09 -7.36
CA THR A 119 -22.31 10.84 -6.75
C THR A 119 -22.17 12.35 -6.95
N LEU A 120 -20.94 12.88 -6.89
CA LEU A 120 -20.67 14.31 -7.06
C LEU A 120 -20.65 14.75 -8.54
N PHE A 121 -20.00 13.96 -9.42
CA PHE A 121 -19.62 14.37 -10.77
C PHE A 121 -20.13 13.44 -11.89
N GLY A 122 -20.93 12.41 -11.56
CA GLY A 122 -21.53 11.51 -12.54
C GLY A 122 -22.54 12.20 -13.46
N LYS A 123 -23.20 11.45 -14.34
CA LYS A 123 -24.17 12.00 -15.33
C LYS A 123 -25.24 12.89 -14.69
N ARG A 124 -25.72 12.53 -13.50
CA ARG A 124 -26.64 13.33 -12.68
C ARG A 124 -26.01 13.64 -11.32
N GLY A 125 -24.71 13.97 -11.33
CA GLY A 125 -23.96 14.27 -10.11
C GLY A 125 -24.45 15.54 -9.42
N ILE A 126 -24.36 15.56 -8.11
CA ILE A 126 -24.86 16.68 -7.28
C ILE A 126 -24.22 18.01 -7.70
N ILE A 127 -22.91 18.01 -8.00
CA ILE A 127 -22.20 19.24 -8.40
C ILE A 127 -22.44 19.53 -9.89
N THR A 128 -22.17 18.56 -10.77
CA THR A 128 -22.22 18.79 -12.22
C THR A 128 -23.63 19.09 -12.71
N TYR A 129 -24.57 18.23 -12.37
CA TYR A 129 -25.98 18.43 -12.81
C TYR A 129 -26.77 19.24 -11.80
N GLY A 130 -26.66 18.94 -10.49
CA GLY A 130 -27.48 19.58 -9.47
C GLY A 130 -27.20 21.09 -9.28
N ILE A 131 -25.92 21.51 -9.39
CA ILE A 131 -25.52 22.91 -9.22
C ILE A 131 -25.37 23.62 -10.58
N PHE A 132 -24.68 22.99 -11.54
CA PHE A 132 -24.32 23.64 -12.80
C PHE A 132 -25.22 23.27 -13.98
N GLY A 133 -26.14 22.30 -13.84
CA GLY A 133 -27.02 21.83 -14.91
C GLY A 133 -26.26 21.11 -16.05
N ILE A 134 -25.01 20.68 -15.83
CA ILE A 134 -24.17 20.09 -16.86
C ILE A 134 -24.26 18.55 -16.75
N GLU A 135 -24.72 17.91 -17.81
CA GLU A 135 -24.59 16.46 -17.94
C GLU A 135 -23.13 16.10 -18.28
N ASN A 136 -22.41 15.47 -17.36
CA ASN A 136 -21.02 15.09 -17.55
C ASN A 136 -20.86 13.58 -17.43
N ASN A 137 -20.02 13.01 -18.27
CA ASN A 137 -19.62 11.61 -18.18
C ASN A 137 -18.25 11.50 -17.49
N ILE A 138 -18.26 11.28 -16.18
CA ILE A 138 -17.02 11.10 -15.38
C ILE A 138 -16.40 9.72 -15.57
N TYR A 139 -17.11 8.78 -16.20
CA TYR A 139 -16.60 7.42 -16.40
C TYR A 139 -15.45 7.41 -17.41
N GLY A 140 -14.52 6.46 -17.23
CA GLY A 140 -13.35 6.31 -18.07
C GLY A 140 -12.09 6.95 -17.51
N LEU A 141 -11.16 7.30 -18.38
CA LEU A 141 -9.80 7.74 -18.00
C LEU A 141 -9.80 8.90 -17.01
N VAL A 142 -10.59 9.95 -17.26
CA VAL A 142 -10.56 11.16 -16.42
C VAL A 142 -10.98 10.87 -14.99
N GLY A 143 -12.11 10.18 -14.81
CA GLY A 143 -12.58 9.80 -13.48
C GLY A 143 -11.63 8.86 -12.76
N LEU A 144 -11.06 7.89 -13.49
CA LEU A 144 -10.06 6.98 -12.93
C LEU A 144 -8.80 7.72 -12.49
N VAL A 145 -8.29 8.66 -13.28
CA VAL A 145 -7.12 9.47 -12.89
C VAL A 145 -7.39 10.30 -11.65
N ILE A 146 -8.58 10.92 -11.56
CA ILE A 146 -8.98 11.70 -10.38
C ILE A 146 -9.02 10.81 -9.13
N VAL A 147 -9.74 9.69 -9.19
CA VAL A 147 -9.93 8.79 -8.04
C VAL A 147 -8.62 8.13 -7.62
N LEU A 148 -7.83 7.60 -8.57
CA LEU A 148 -6.58 6.93 -8.25
C LEU A 148 -5.51 7.90 -7.76
N SER A 149 -5.44 9.11 -8.34
CA SER A 149 -4.56 10.16 -7.84
C SER A 149 -4.94 10.59 -6.43
N LEU A 150 -6.25 10.72 -6.13
CA LEU A 150 -6.73 10.99 -4.77
C LEU A 150 -6.30 9.87 -3.79
N THR A 151 -6.44 8.62 -4.21
CA THR A 151 -6.14 7.45 -3.37
C THR A 151 -4.65 7.31 -3.09
N PHE A 152 -3.78 7.56 -4.08
CA PHE A 152 -2.35 7.28 -3.99
C PHE A 152 -1.45 8.51 -3.75
N ALA A 153 -1.94 9.75 -3.96
CA ALA A 153 -1.16 10.96 -3.66
C ALA A 153 -0.58 11.02 -2.24
N PRO A 154 -1.24 10.48 -1.19
CA PRO A 154 -0.62 10.41 0.15
C PRO A 154 0.72 9.69 0.19
N VAL A 155 0.94 8.67 -0.64
CA VAL A 155 2.21 7.95 -0.73
C VAL A 155 3.31 8.86 -1.26
N ALA A 156 3.01 9.61 -2.33
CA ALA A 156 3.93 10.61 -2.87
C ALA A 156 4.22 11.73 -1.86
N TYR A 157 3.17 12.23 -1.19
CA TYR A 157 3.28 13.22 -0.12
C TYR A 157 4.26 12.78 0.98
N LEU A 158 4.11 11.57 1.52
CA LEU A 158 4.97 11.08 2.60
C LEU A 158 6.42 10.88 2.15
N ASN A 159 6.65 10.33 0.97
CA ASN A 159 7.99 10.13 0.42
C ASN A 159 8.72 11.45 0.17
N ILE A 160 8.04 12.39 -0.49
CA ILE A 160 8.61 13.69 -0.86
C ILE A 160 8.83 14.54 0.40
N ARG A 161 7.85 14.56 1.30
CA ARG A 161 7.96 15.23 2.60
C ARG A 161 9.14 14.70 3.41
N GLY A 162 9.28 13.38 3.54
CA GLY A 162 10.37 12.77 4.28
C GLY A 162 11.74 13.13 3.72
N MET A 163 11.87 13.33 2.40
CA MET A 163 13.09 13.82 1.79
C MET A 163 13.33 15.31 2.11
N MET A 164 12.30 16.16 1.96
CA MET A 164 12.40 17.59 2.21
C MET A 164 12.74 17.93 3.66
N GLU A 165 12.21 17.19 4.63
CA GLU A 165 12.49 17.37 6.06
C GLU A 165 13.95 17.09 6.43
N ASN A 166 14.69 16.38 5.57
CA ASN A 166 16.12 16.09 5.75
C ASN A 166 17.04 17.03 4.97
N PHE A 167 16.55 18.12 4.40
CA PHE A 167 17.38 19.09 3.70
C PHE A 167 18.23 19.92 4.67
N ASP A 168 19.45 20.23 4.25
CA ASP A 168 20.33 21.13 4.99
C ASP A 168 19.95 22.58 4.70
N ASN A 169 19.68 23.33 5.77
CA ASN A 169 19.31 24.76 5.68
C ASN A 169 20.42 25.61 5.06
N SER A 170 21.68 25.20 5.18
CA SER A 170 22.85 25.92 4.64
C SER A 170 22.75 26.14 3.12
N LEU A 171 22.11 25.22 2.38
CA LEU A 171 21.91 25.36 0.94
C LEU A 171 20.97 26.51 0.59
N PHE A 172 19.92 26.70 1.39
CA PHE A 172 18.97 27.81 1.21
C PHE A 172 19.60 29.16 1.63
N GLU A 173 20.42 29.16 2.68
CA GLU A 173 21.18 30.34 3.13
C GLU A 173 22.22 30.73 2.10
N ALA A 174 22.98 29.79 1.55
CA ALA A 174 23.94 30.05 0.49
C ALA A 174 23.25 30.61 -0.77
N SER A 175 22.10 30.04 -1.16
CA SER A 175 21.31 30.57 -2.28
C SER A 175 20.86 32.01 -2.03
N ALA A 176 20.40 32.33 -0.83
CA ALA A 176 19.98 33.67 -0.45
C ALA A 176 21.16 34.64 -0.41
N THR A 177 22.33 34.23 0.10
CA THR A 177 23.55 35.04 0.14
C THR A 177 24.07 35.39 -1.26
N LEU A 178 23.89 34.46 -2.21
CA LEU A 178 24.20 34.69 -3.63
C LEU A 178 23.13 35.54 -4.36
N GLY A 179 22.13 36.11 -3.63
CA GLY A 179 21.11 36.97 -4.19
C GLY A 179 20.03 36.27 -5.01
N ALA A 180 19.90 34.96 -4.87
CA ALA A 180 18.86 34.23 -5.62
C ALA A 180 17.46 34.60 -5.10
N GLN A 181 16.55 34.88 -6.04
CA GLN A 181 15.13 35.08 -5.74
C GLN A 181 14.48 33.77 -5.28
N PRO A 182 13.45 33.81 -4.42
CA PRO A 182 12.78 32.63 -3.90
C PRO A 182 12.28 31.64 -4.96
N LEU A 183 11.75 32.14 -6.09
CA LEU A 183 11.34 31.29 -7.22
C LEU A 183 12.54 30.62 -7.89
N SER A 184 13.66 31.32 -8.01
CA SER A 184 14.91 30.77 -8.54
C SER A 184 15.45 29.66 -7.63
N THR A 185 15.42 29.87 -6.31
CA THR A 185 15.78 28.85 -5.31
C THR A 185 14.88 27.63 -5.40
N LEU A 186 13.54 27.82 -5.55
CA LEU A 186 12.62 26.72 -5.75
C LEU A 186 12.98 25.89 -6.99
N VAL A 187 13.18 26.54 -8.14
CA VAL A 187 13.40 25.85 -9.43
C VAL A 187 14.80 25.25 -9.53
N LYS A 188 15.85 25.98 -9.08
CA LYS A 188 17.24 25.59 -9.29
C LYS A 188 17.86 24.79 -8.13
N VAL A 189 17.26 24.84 -6.92
CA VAL A 189 17.77 24.15 -5.73
C VAL A 189 16.75 23.11 -5.25
N THR A 190 15.55 23.55 -4.84
CA THR A 190 14.57 22.66 -4.19
C THR A 190 14.10 21.55 -5.11
N ILE A 191 13.60 21.89 -6.32
CA ILE A 191 13.07 20.88 -7.25
C ILE A 191 14.15 19.86 -7.64
N PRO A 192 15.37 20.23 -8.09
CA PRO A 192 16.40 19.23 -8.44
C PRO A 192 16.76 18.29 -7.29
N MET A 193 16.77 18.78 -6.05
CA MET A 193 17.03 17.97 -4.87
C MET A 193 15.89 16.99 -4.58
N VAL A 194 14.64 17.32 -4.89
CA VAL A 194 13.46 16.49 -4.65
C VAL A 194 13.19 15.51 -5.79
N VAL A 195 13.70 15.76 -7.00
CA VAL A 195 13.49 14.90 -8.18
C VAL A 195 13.68 13.41 -7.89
N PRO A 196 14.69 12.93 -7.14
CA PRO A 196 14.82 11.51 -6.83
C PRO A 196 13.61 10.94 -6.07
N ALA A 197 13.05 11.68 -5.09
CA ALA A 197 11.86 11.27 -4.36
C ALA A 197 10.60 11.37 -5.24
N MET A 198 10.50 12.38 -6.10
CA MET A 198 9.40 12.50 -7.06
C MET A 198 9.40 11.32 -8.05
N LEU A 199 10.54 10.96 -8.61
CA LEU A 199 10.66 9.82 -9.51
C LEU A 199 10.34 8.50 -8.81
N ALA A 200 10.83 8.32 -7.57
CA ALA A 200 10.49 7.14 -6.78
C ALA A 200 8.97 7.06 -6.51
N SER A 201 8.35 8.19 -6.17
CA SER A 201 6.91 8.27 -5.96
C SER A 201 6.13 8.02 -7.25
N PHE A 202 6.53 8.62 -8.37
CA PHE A 202 5.94 8.39 -9.68
C PHE A 202 5.92 6.90 -10.04
N LEU A 203 7.05 6.20 -9.86
CA LEU A 203 7.14 4.77 -10.16
C LEU A 203 6.21 3.93 -9.28
N VAL A 204 6.07 4.28 -7.98
CA VAL A 204 5.12 3.60 -7.09
C VAL A 204 3.69 3.86 -7.53
N LEU A 205 3.32 5.10 -7.79
CA LEU A 205 1.97 5.47 -8.19
C LEU A 205 1.59 4.90 -9.57
N PHE A 206 2.56 4.81 -10.49
CA PHE A 206 2.38 4.14 -11.77
C PHE A 206 1.99 2.67 -11.57
N VAL A 207 2.75 1.94 -10.72
CA VAL A 207 2.47 0.52 -10.45
C VAL A 207 1.12 0.34 -9.76
N GLU A 208 0.81 1.15 -8.75
CA GLU A 208 -0.48 1.10 -8.07
C GLU A 208 -1.63 1.44 -9.02
N GLY A 209 -1.44 2.40 -9.93
CA GLY A 209 -2.44 2.79 -10.93
C GLY A 209 -2.75 1.69 -11.94
N ILE A 210 -1.74 0.98 -12.47
CA ILE A 210 -1.96 -0.15 -13.39
C ILE A 210 -2.48 -1.41 -12.69
N ALA A 211 -2.22 -1.54 -11.39
CA ALA A 211 -2.57 -2.71 -10.59
C ALA A 211 -3.97 -2.63 -9.98
N ASP A 212 -4.58 -1.44 -9.95
CA ASP A 212 -5.88 -1.24 -9.32
C ASP A 212 -6.99 -1.92 -10.14
N LEU A 213 -7.82 -2.67 -9.45
CA LEU A 213 -8.99 -3.33 -10.02
C LEU A 213 -10.29 -2.64 -9.58
N ALA A 214 -10.32 -2.19 -8.32
CA ALA A 214 -11.52 -1.74 -7.67
C ALA A 214 -12.18 -0.56 -8.38
N ASN A 215 -11.39 0.47 -8.67
CA ASN A 215 -11.90 1.68 -9.30
C ASN A 215 -12.29 1.47 -10.79
N PRO A 216 -11.50 0.74 -11.61
CA PRO A 216 -11.91 0.40 -12.97
C PRO A 216 -13.20 -0.43 -13.08
N LEU A 217 -13.52 -1.29 -12.11
CA LEU A 217 -14.78 -2.04 -12.11
C LEU A 217 -15.99 -1.10 -11.99
N VAL A 218 -15.88 -0.05 -11.16
CA VAL A 218 -17.00 0.84 -10.85
C VAL A 218 -17.04 2.07 -11.77
N LEU A 219 -15.87 2.61 -12.13
CA LEU A 219 -15.74 3.89 -12.84
C LEU A 219 -15.13 3.76 -14.24
N GLY A 220 -14.70 2.58 -14.65
CA GLY A 220 -14.01 2.37 -15.93
C GLY A 220 -14.90 2.64 -17.16
N GLY A 221 -16.18 2.27 -17.11
CA GLY A 221 -17.05 2.37 -18.26
C GLY A 221 -16.47 1.62 -19.47
N ASP A 222 -16.36 2.29 -20.61
CA ASP A 222 -15.77 1.72 -21.83
C ASP A 222 -14.23 1.73 -21.83
N PHE A 223 -13.61 2.40 -20.88
CA PHE A 223 -12.15 2.45 -20.73
C PHE A 223 -11.64 1.19 -20.02
N ARG A 224 -11.42 0.15 -20.82
CA ARG A 224 -10.99 -1.17 -20.32
C ARG A 224 -9.50 -1.18 -20.00
N VAL A 225 -9.13 -1.79 -18.87
CA VAL A 225 -7.75 -1.99 -18.43
C VAL A 225 -7.48 -3.47 -18.16
N LEU A 226 -6.20 -3.90 -18.17
CA LEU A 226 -5.83 -5.31 -17.98
C LEU A 226 -6.37 -5.86 -16.66
N ALA A 227 -6.34 -5.09 -15.57
CA ALA A 227 -6.84 -5.54 -14.27
C ALA A 227 -8.33 -5.92 -14.30
N SER A 228 -9.19 -5.08 -14.93
CA SER A 228 -10.61 -5.41 -15.10
C SER A 228 -10.84 -6.56 -16.07
N GLN A 229 -10.01 -6.71 -17.12
CA GLN A 229 -10.09 -7.85 -18.04
C GLN A 229 -9.77 -9.18 -17.35
N ILE A 230 -8.78 -9.21 -16.46
CA ILE A 230 -8.50 -10.40 -15.64
C ILE A 230 -9.75 -10.80 -14.84
N TYR A 231 -10.41 -9.83 -14.21
CA TYR A 231 -11.62 -10.07 -13.43
C TYR A 231 -12.76 -10.61 -14.30
N PHE A 232 -13.03 -10.00 -15.45
CA PHE A 232 -14.09 -10.43 -16.34
C PHE A 232 -13.81 -11.80 -16.99
N ALA A 233 -12.55 -12.14 -17.24
CA ALA A 233 -12.17 -13.46 -17.71
C ALA A 233 -12.46 -14.55 -16.66
N VAL A 234 -12.26 -14.26 -15.37
CA VAL A 234 -12.57 -15.20 -14.27
C VAL A 234 -14.07 -15.21 -13.96
N ALA A 235 -14.64 -14.04 -13.61
CA ALA A 235 -15.98 -13.93 -13.07
C ALA A 235 -17.07 -13.98 -14.17
N GLY A 236 -16.77 -13.46 -15.36
CA GLY A 236 -17.72 -13.41 -16.48
C GLY A 236 -17.74 -14.67 -17.34
N SER A 237 -16.56 -15.16 -17.78
CA SER A 237 -16.45 -16.28 -18.71
C SER A 237 -15.92 -17.57 -18.10
N GLY A 238 -15.39 -17.55 -16.87
CA GLY A 238 -14.77 -18.73 -16.26
C GLY A 238 -13.46 -19.17 -16.94
N ASP A 239 -12.90 -18.34 -17.83
CA ASP A 239 -11.66 -18.65 -18.56
C ASP A 239 -10.42 -18.26 -17.74
N ILE A 240 -10.08 -19.15 -16.83
CA ILE A 240 -8.95 -18.99 -15.91
C ILE A 240 -7.61 -18.95 -16.67
N ALA A 241 -7.47 -19.68 -17.76
CA ALA A 241 -6.24 -19.72 -18.53
C ALA A 241 -5.96 -18.39 -19.24
N SER A 242 -6.97 -17.80 -19.88
CA SER A 242 -6.88 -16.47 -20.45
C SER A 242 -6.62 -15.40 -19.38
N ALA A 243 -7.30 -15.49 -18.22
CA ALA A 243 -7.05 -14.60 -17.10
C ALA A 243 -5.59 -14.65 -16.63
N ALA A 244 -5.00 -15.85 -16.53
CA ALA A 244 -3.61 -16.03 -16.15
C ALA A 244 -2.65 -15.47 -17.23
N GLY A 245 -2.95 -15.63 -18.51
CA GLY A 245 -2.18 -15.00 -19.60
C GLY A 245 -2.19 -13.48 -19.52
N ILE A 246 -3.38 -12.86 -19.37
CA ILE A 246 -3.51 -11.39 -19.19
C ILE A 246 -2.79 -10.92 -17.93
N ALA A 247 -2.84 -11.70 -16.85
CA ALA A 247 -2.13 -11.39 -15.61
C ALA A 247 -0.60 -11.38 -15.80
N LEU A 248 -0.04 -12.26 -16.65
CA LEU A 248 1.38 -12.21 -17.02
C LEU A 248 1.72 -10.94 -17.80
N VAL A 249 0.85 -10.50 -18.72
CA VAL A 249 1.03 -9.22 -19.42
C VAL A 249 1.06 -8.05 -18.46
N LEU A 250 0.17 -8.01 -17.46
CA LEU A 250 0.15 -6.97 -16.43
C LEU A 250 1.38 -7.03 -15.50
N LEU A 251 1.89 -8.23 -15.24
CA LEU A 251 3.04 -8.44 -14.36
C LEU A 251 4.34 -7.87 -14.96
N LEU A 252 4.51 -7.89 -16.29
CA LEU A 252 5.71 -7.41 -16.97
C LEU A 252 6.03 -5.93 -16.67
N PRO A 253 5.15 -4.95 -16.93
CA PRO A 253 5.42 -3.55 -16.62
C PRO A 253 5.59 -3.33 -15.11
N ALA A 254 4.82 -4.01 -14.25
CA ALA A 254 4.93 -3.89 -12.81
C ALA A 254 6.32 -4.32 -12.29
N LEU A 255 6.80 -5.49 -12.70
CA LEU A 255 8.15 -5.98 -12.32
C LEU A 255 9.26 -5.13 -12.92
N THR A 256 9.10 -4.66 -14.18
CA THR A 256 10.08 -3.78 -14.81
C THR A 256 10.24 -2.49 -14.05
N VAL A 257 9.13 -1.83 -13.69
CA VAL A 257 9.16 -0.60 -12.91
C VAL A 257 9.73 -0.84 -11.51
N PHE A 258 9.35 -1.92 -10.86
CA PHE A 258 9.90 -2.30 -9.56
C PHE A 258 11.42 -2.53 -9.62
N ALA A 259 11.91 -3.22 -10.64
CA ALA A 259 13.34 -3.44 -10.86
C ALA A 259 14.09 -2.12 -11.08
N VAL A 260 13.55 -1.23 -11.92
CA VAL A 260 14.10 0.12 -12.16
C VAL A 260 14.14 0.93 -10.87
N GLN A 261 13.05 0.93 -10.09
CA GLN A 261 12.98 1.65 -8.81
C GLN A 261 14.02 1.13 -7.81
N LYS A 262 14.14 -0.20 -7.65
CA LYS A 262 15.12 -0.81 -6.74
C LYS A 262 16.56 -0.54 -7.16
N TYR A 263 16.84 -0.62 -8.46
CA TYR A 263 18.17 -0.30 -9.01
C TYR A 263 18.54 1.17 -8.79
N TRP A 264 17.62 2.08 -9.04
CA TRP A 264 17.86 3.52 -8.90
C TRP A 264 18.00 3.95 -7.45
N SER A 265 17.13 3.45 -6.56
CA SER A 265 17.19 3.72 -5.13
C SER A 265 18.52 3.28 -4.50
N ASN A 266 19.12 2.19 -5.00
CA ASN A 266 20.41 1.71 -4.51
C ASN A 266 21.62 2.53 -4.99
N ARG A 267 21.51 3.29 -6.09
CA ARG A 267 22.62 4.09 -6.66
C ARG A 267 22.67 5.53 -6.18
N LYS A 268 21.54 6.11 -5.82
CA LYS A 268 21.46 7.49 -5.35
C LYS A 268 21.11 7.52 -3.86
N SER A 269 22.04 7.08 -2.99
CA SER A 269 22.04 7.65 -1.66
C SER A 269 22.41 9.13 -1.83
N VAL A 270 21.46 10.02 -1.63
CA VAL A 270 21.76 11.43 -1.44
C VAL A 270 22.60 11.47 -0.17
N ILE A 271 23.92 11.51 -0.35
CA ILE A 271 24.85 11.75 0.74
C ILE A 271 24.52 13.18 1.19
N THR A 272 23.83 13.30 2.30
CA THR A 272 23.84 14.55 3.07
C THR A 272 25.29 14.80 3.44
N VAL A 273 25.83 15.88 2.90
CA VAL A 273 27.28 16.15 2.86
C VAL A 273 27.89 16.24 4.25
N THR A 274 27.16 16.40 5.30
CA THR A 274 27.68 16.39 6.68
C THR A 274 26.56 16.26 7.70
N GLY A 275 26.63 15.26 8.57
CA GLY A 275 26.02 15.30 9.90
C GLY A 275 24.50 15.53 9.98
N LYS A 276 23.98 15.47 11.17
CA LYS A 276 22.58 15.79 11.47
C LYS A 276 22.23 17.19 10.95
N PRO A 277 21.05 17.37 10.29
CA PRO A 277 20.60 18.70 9.88
C PRO A 277 20.68 19.67 11.06
N VAL A 278 21.45 20.72 10.93
CA VAL A 278 21.61 21.74 11.97
C VAL A 278 20.65 22.89 11.64
N GLY A 279 19.67 23.10 12.50
CA GLY A 279 18.73 24.22 12.41
C GLY A 279 17.34 23.83 11.90
N SER A 280 16.35 24.70 12.15
CA SER A 280 15.01 24.59 11.55
C SER A 280 15.05 25.08 10.10
N LEU A 281 14.39 24.36 9.19
CA LEU A 281 14.26 24.78 7.80
C LEU A 281 13.62 26.18 7.73
N LYS A 282 14.22 27.06 6.92
CA LYS A 282 13.74 28.42 6.75
C LYS A 282 12.40 28.43 5.99
N GLU A 283 11.43 29.12 6.56
CA GLU A 283 10.12 29.28 5.93
C GLU A 283 10.19 30.18 4.69
N VAL A 284 9.46 29.79 3.65
CA VAL A 284 9.31 30.58 2.43
C VAL A 284 8.15 31.56 2.63
N THR A 285 8.47 32.85 2.79
CA THR A 285 7.50 33.93 3.00
C THR A 285 7.12 34.66 1.72
N ALA A 286 7.93 34.53 0.66
CA ALA A 286 7.75 35.27 -0.59
C ALA A 286 6.44 34.90 -1.28
N SER A 287 5.60 35.91 -1.56
CA SER A 287 4.29 35.76 -2.18
C SER A 287 4.36 35.11 -3.58
N SER A 288 5.46 35.33 -4.32
CA SER A 288 5.70 34.75 -5.64
C SER A 288 5.77 33.21 -5.66
N VAL A 289 6.10 32.58 -4.54
CA VAL A 289 6.12 31.11 -4.37
C VAL A 289 4.91 30.67 -3.53
N LYS A 290 4.62 31.40 -2.46
CA LYS A 290 3.59 31.05 -1.48
C LYS A 290 2.20 30.98 -2.11
N ILE A 291 1.77 32.00 -2.88
CA ILE A 291 0.42 32.03 -3.46
C ILE A 291 0.20 30.91 -4.49
N PRO A 292 1.08 30.71 -5.51
CA PRO A 292 0.92 29.62 -6.46
C PRO A 292 0.90 28.23 -5.84
N MET A 293 1.57 28.03 -4.70
CA MET A 293 1.55 26.77 -3.99
C MET A 293 0.31 26.59 -3.10
N LEU A 294 -0.21 27.65 -2.49
CA LEU A 294 -1.37 27.58 -1.60
C LEU A 294 -2.69 27.40 -2.33
N VAL A 295 -2.83 27.93 -3.56
CA VAL A 295 -4.06 27.76 -4.35
C VAL A 295 -4.39 26.27 -4.57
N PRO A 296 -3.50 25.44 -5.15
CA PRO A 296 -3.77 24.01 -5.29
C PRO A 296 -3.87 23.28 -3.94
N VAL A 297 -3.17 23.74 -2.90
CA VAL A 297 -3.25 23.17 -1.54
C VAL A 297 -4.66 23.33 -0.94
N TYR A 298 -5.21 24.54 -0.99
CA TYR A 298 -6.57 24.76 -0.50
C TYR A 298 -7.60 24.06 -1.38
N GLY A 299 -7.40 24.05 -2.71
CA GLY A 299 -8.22 23.26 -3.62
C GLY A 299 -8.22 21.76 -3.26
N TRP A 300 -7.04 21.21 -2.94
CA TRP A 300 -6.89 19.82 -2.48
C TRP A 300 -7.62 19.58 -1.16
N ILE A 301 -7.43 20.44 -0.16
CA ILE A 301 -8.12 20.32 1.13
C ILE A 301 -9.64 20.30 0.95
N VAL A 302 -10.18 21.26 0.19
CA VAL A 302 -11.62 21.36 -0.07
C VAL A 302 -12.11 20.13 -0.82
N PHE A 303 -11.41 19.71 -1.87
CA PHE A 303 -11.77 18.55 -2.69
C PHE A 303 -11.85 17.27 -1.85
N VAL A 304 -10.83 16.99 -1.06
CA VAL A 304 -10.81 15.79 -0.18
C VAL A 304 -11.93 15.86 0.85
N ILE A 305 -12.13 17.02 1.50
CA ILE A 305 -13.21 17.19 2.48
C ILE A 305 -14.57 16.95 1.82
N VAL A 306 -14.83 17.52 0.65
CA VAL A 306 -16.11 17.34 -0.07
C VAL A 306 -16.35 15.86 -0.39
N VAL A 307 -15.33 15.14 -0.91
CA VAL A 307 -15.43 13.70 -1.20
C VAL A 307 -15.80 12.90 0.05
N TYR A 308 -15.09 13.13 1.16
CA TYR A 308 -15.35 12.36 2.39
C TYR A 308 -16.61 12.78 3.13
N MET A 309 -16.99 14.05 3.04
CA MET A 309 -18.29 14.51 3.54
C MET A 309 -19.45 13.91 2.75
N THR A 310 -19.28 13.69 1.42
CA THR A 310 -20.27 12.96 0.61
C THR A 310 -20.52 11.56 1.12
N LEU A 311 -19.46 10.82 1.46
CA LEU A 311 -19.58 9.49 2.07
C LEU A 311 -20.29 9.55 3.42
N PHE A 312 -19.84 10.45 4.29
CA PHE A 312 -20.40 10.59 5.63
C PHE A 312 -21.87 11.02 5.59
N VAL A 313 -22.20 12.11 4.89
CA VAL A 313 -23.59 12.60 4.77
C VAL A 313 -24.46 11.57 4.05
N GLY A 314 -23.95 10.95 2.95
CA GLY A 314 -24.66 9.94 2.19
C GLY A 314 -25.00 8.68 2.99
N SER A 315 -24.29 8.39 4.08
CA SER A 315 -24.62 7.29 4.99
C SER A 315 -25.81 7.58 5.93
N PHE A 316 -26.20 8.86 6.08
CA PHE A 316 -27.29 9.30 6.96
C PHE A 316 -28.52 9.85 6.23
N VAL A 317 -28.53 9.82 4.89
CA VAL A 317 -29.71 10.24 4.10
C VAL A 317 -30.15 9.10 3.20
N LYS A 318 -31.45 9.04 2.88
CA LYS A 318 -32.03 7.94 2.09
C LYS A 318 -31.36 7.79 0.71
N ILE A 319 -31.33 8.86 -0.08
CA ILE A 319 -30.70 8.89 -1.39
C ILE A 319 -30.09 10.28 -1.56
N LEU A 320 -28.78 10.37 -1.38
CA LEU A 320 -28.06 11.65 -1.43
C LEU A 320 -28.28 12.37 -2.77
N GLY A 321 -28.75 13.61 -2.72
CA GLY A 321 -29.04 14.42 -3.90
C GLY A 321 -30.45 14.24 -4.50
N VAL A 322 -31.23 13.26 -4.03
CA VAL A 322 -32.61 13.01 -4.49
C VAL A 322 -33.60 13.09 -3.33
N ASP A 323 -33.42 12.27 -2.30
CA ASP A 323 -34.19 12.28 -1.04
C ASP A 323 -33.21 12.43 0.12
N ASN A 324 -32.99 13.69 0.51
CA ASN A 324 -32.06 14.04 1.57
C ASN A 324 -32.67 13.94 2.98
N THR A 325 -33.78 13.21 3.15
CA THR A 325 -34.34 12.96 4.48
C THR A 325 -33.39 12.11 5.30
N PHE A 326 -33.20 12.49 6.57
CA PHE A 326 -32.33 11.75 7.50
C PHE A 326 -32.85 10.34 7.73
N THR A 327 -31.95 9.37 7.71
CA THR A 327 -32.25 7.97 8.00
C THR A 327 -31.08 7.27 8.69
N MET A 328 -31.38 6.28 9.53
CA MET A 328 -30.41 5.30 10.07
C MET A 328 -30.56 3.92 9.43
N GLU A 329 -31.42 3.79 8.41
CA GLU A 329 -31.74 2.52 7.77
C GLU A 329 -30.50 1.82 7.21
N HIS A 330 -29.56 2.57 6.62
CA HIS A 330 -28.31 2.03 6.08
C HIS A 330 -27.46 1.36 7.17
N PHE A 331 -27.38 1.97 8.37
CA PHE A 331 -26.64 1.37 9.49
C PHE A 331 -27.38 0.18 10.08
N TRP A 332 -28.70 0.20 10.15
CA TRP A 332 -29.48 -0.97 10.57
C TRP A 332 -29.35 -2.13 9.58
N TYR A 333 -29.31 -1.84 8.28
CA TYR A 333 -29.01 -2.84 7.26
C TYR A 333 -27.64 -3.48 7.49
N VAL A 334 -26.60 -2.67 7.69
CA VAL A 334 -25.25 -3.17 8.00
C VAL A 334 -25.23 -4.01 9.28
N GLN A 335 -25.96 -3.59 10.32
CA GLN A 335 -26.03 -4.32 11.57
C GLN A 335 -26.72 -5.69 11.40
N ARG A 336 -27.82 -5.75 10.65
CA ARG A 336 -28.62 -6.97 10.51
C ARG A 336 -28.03 -7.97 9.52
N LEU A 337 -27.56 -7.50 8.38
CA LEU A 337 -27.12 -8.35 7.26
C LEU A 337 -25.61 -8.32 7.03
N GLY A 338 -24.93 -7.30 7.50
CA GLY A 338 -23.51 -7.07 7.27
C GLY A 338 -22.59 -7.26 8.45
N SER A 339 -23.10 -7.53 9.63
CA SER A 339 -22.29 -7.72 10.85
C SER A 339 -21.27 -8.86 10.70
N SER A 340 -21.61 -9.92 9.98
CA SER A 340 -20.69 -11.02 9.67
C SER A 340 -19.46 -10.55 8.88
N ALA A 341 -19.62 -9.67 7.90
CA ALA A 341 -18.51 -9.12 7.11
C ALA A 341 -17.56 -8.26 7.97
N ILE A 342 -18.12 -7.51 8.94
CA ILE A 342 -17.32 -6.74 9.90
C ILE A 342 -16.49 -7.68 10.77
N LEU A 343 -17.12 -8.69 11.38
CA LEU A 343 -16.44 -9.66 12.25
C LEU A 343 -15.39 -10.47 11.49
N THR A 344 -15.71 -10.90 10.27
CA THR A 344 -14.78 -11.62 9.39
C THR A 344 -13.56 -10.76 9.07
N THR A 345 -13.76 -9.50 8.67
CA THR A 345 -12.66 -8.57 8.38
C THR A 345 -11.78 -8.36 9.60
N LEU A 346 -12.37 -8.10 10.78
CA LEU A 346 -11.63 -7.88 12.02
C LEU A 346 -10.85 -9.12 12.46
N SER A 347 -11.50 -10.28 12.49
CA SER A 347 -10.87 -11.53 12.94
C SER A 347 -9.69 -11.92 12.04
N MET A 348 -9.86 -11.89 10.70
CA MET A 348 -8.78 -12.21 9.77
C MET A 348 -7.63 -11.21 9.85
N THR A 349 -7.94 -9.92 9.99
CA THR A 349 -6.93 -8.86 10.11
C THR A 349 -6.14 -8.99 11.41
N LEU A 350 -6.81 -9.25 12.54
CA LEU A 350 -6.18 -9.42 13.85
C LEU A 350 -5.26 -10.67 13.91
N VAL A 351 -5.53 -11.67 13.10
CA VAL A 351 -4.64 -12.83 12.94
C VAL A 351 -3.50 -12.53 11.98
N ALA A 352 -3.80 -11.95 10.82
CA ALA A 352 -2.81 -11.74 9.77
C ALA A 352 -1.73 -10.71 10.13
N ALA A 353 -2.11 -9.58 10.74
CA ALA A 353 -1.19 -8.47 10.96
C ALA A 353 -0.05 -8.79 11.95
N PRO A 354 -0.28 -9.44 13.11
CA PRO A 354 0.79 -9.86 14.00
C PRO A 354 1.73 -10.89 13.33
N ILE A 355 1.18 -11.86 12.60
CA ILE A 355 1.98 -12.88 11.90
C ILE A 355 2.87 -12.22 10.85
N ALA A 356 2.31 -11.30 10.05
CA ALA A 356 3.06 -10.54 9.07
C ALA A 356 4.19 -9.71 9.71
N ALA A 357 3.93 -9.06 10.84
CA ALA A 357 4.92 -8.27 11.57
C ALA A 357 6.06 -9.13 12.13
N VAL A 358 5.75 -10.33 12.67
CA VAL A 358 6.76 -11.28 13.12
C VAL A 358 7.61 -11.77 11.95
N MET A 359 7.00 -12.17 10.84
CA MET A 359 7.73 -12.56 9.62
C MET A 359 8.61 -11.41 9.10
N ALA A 360 8.07 -10.20 9.03
CA ALA A 360 8.79 -9.01 8.60
C ALA A 360 10.01 -8.71 9.49
N LEU A 361 9.87 -8.83 10.81
CA LEU A 361 10.97 -8.67 11.76
C LEU A 361 12.05 -9.75 11.56
N ILE A 362 11.64 -11.01 11.41
CA ILE A 362 12.58 -12.13 11.21
C ILE A 362 13.35 -11.92 9.90
N ILE A 363 12.68 -11.59 8.81
CA ILE A 363 13.32 -11.30 7.53
C ILE A 363 14.31 -10.12 7.69
N ALA A 364 13.88 -9.03 8.32
CA ALA A 364 14.73 -7.85 8.56
C ALA A 364 15.98 -8.21 9.38
N TRP A 365 15.84 -9.02 10.42
CA TRP A 365 16.94 -9.48 11.25
C TRP A 365 17.91 -10.39 10.48
N LEU A 366 17.41 -11.33 9.69
CA LEU A 366 18.22 -12.19 8.83
C LEU A 366 19.01 -11.35 7.81
N VAL A 367 18.37 -10.36 7.19
CA VAL A 367 18.97 -9.47 6.18
C VAL A 367 20.06 -8.59 6.78
N VAL A 368 19.77 -7.94 7.92
CA VAL A 368 20.67 -6.90 8.48
C VAL A 368 21.79 -7.52 9.34
N ARG A 369 21.50 -8.60 10.08
CA ARG A 369 22.42 -9.13 11.11
C ARG A 369 23.10 -10.45 10.75
N LYS A 370 22.47 -11.30 9.94
CA LYS A 370 22.94 -12.68 9.76
C LYS A 370 23.59 -12.96 8.40
N PHE A 371 22.95 -12.59 7.34
CA PHE A 371 23.35 -12.98 5.99
C PHE A 371 23.51 -11.79 5.05
N PRO A 372 24.61 -11.00 5.11
CA PRO A 372 24.75 -9.80 4.28
C PRO A 372 24.67 -10.07 2.76
N LYS A 373 25.09 -11.25 2.29
CA LYS A 373 25.04 -11.64 0.86
C LYS A 373 23.70 -12.32 0.51
N ILE A 374 23.30 -13.35 1.25
CA ILE A 374 22.02 -14.08 1.07
C ILE A 374 20.84 -13.19 1.47
N GLY A 375 21.04 -12.27 2.42
CA GLY A 375 20.05 -11.30 2.86
C GLY A 375 19.47 -10.45 1.74
N LYS A 376 20.27 -10.15 0.69
CA LYS A 376 19.74 -9.45 -0.49
C LYS A 376 18.68 -10.25 -1.24
N ILE A 377 18.81 -11.56 -1.27
CA ILE A 377 17.82 -12.47 -1.89
C ILE A 377 16.58 -12.52 -1.02
N LEU A 378 16.72 -12.69 0.31
CA LEU A 378 15.59 -12.66 1.24
C LEU A 378 14.87 -11.32 1.24
N ASP A 379 15.62 -10.21 1.18
CA ASP A 379 15.06 -8.86 1.03
C ASP A 379 14.24 -8.73 -0.26
N PHE A 380 14.77 -9.22 -1.37
CA PHE A 380 14.06 -9.21 -2.64
C PHE A 380 12.78 -10.03 -2.59
N TRP A 381 12.82 -11.27 -2.09
CA TRP A 381 11.64 -12.14 -1.96
C TRP A 381 10.60 -11.55 -1.03
N GLY A 382 11.01 -11.00 0.11
CA GLY A 382 10.10 -10.33 1.02
C GLY A 382 9.42 -9.11 0.40
N MET A 383 10.10 -8.41 -0.53
CA MET A 383 9.55 -7.25 -1.23
C MET A 383 8.63 -7.60 -2.40
N LEU A 384 8.65 -8.83 -2.92
CA LEU A 384 7.78 -9.25 -4.03
C LEU A 384 6.29 -9.08 -3.74
N GLY A 385 5.88 -9.16 -2.47
CA GLY A 385 4.49 -8.95 -2.08
C GLY A 385 3.92 -7.58 -2.45
N ILE A 386 4.75 -6.54 -2.62
CA ILE A 386 4.31 -5.22 -3.10
C ILE A 386 4.59 -5.04 -4.60
N ALA A 387 5.61 -5.73 -5.13
CA ALA A 387 5.99 -5.65 -6.54
C ALA A 387 4.97 -6.32 -7.47
N ILE A 388 4.31 -7.38 -6.99
CA ILE A 388 3.29 -8.11 -7.73
C ILE A 388 1.95 -7.38 -7.59
N PRO A 389 1.25 -7.02 -8.68
CA PRO A 389 -0.10 -6.46 -8.62
C PRO A 389 -1.05 -7.29 -7.77
N GLY A 390 -1.93 -6.64 -7.01
CA GLY A 390 -2.90 -7.33 -6.15
C GLY A 390 -3.75 -8.35 -6.90
N THR A 391 -4.24 -7.98 -8.08
CA THR A 391 -5.03 -8.84 -8.97
C THR A 391 -4.26 -10.10 -9.40
N VAL A 392 -2.99 -9.94 -9.76
CA VAL A 392 -2.09 -11.03 -10.17
C VAL A 392 -1.84 -11.99 -9.00
N LEU A 393 -1.56 -11.43 -7.81
CA LEU A 393 -1.33 -12.21 -6.61
C LEU A 393 -2.60 -12.98 -6.20
N GLY A 394 -3.75 -12.31 -6.18
CA GLY A 394 -5.03 -12.91 -5.82
C GLY A 394 -5.44 -14.06 -6.75
N LEU A 395 -5.30 -13.86 -8.07
CA LEU A 395 -5.51 -14.92 -9.04
C LEU A 395 -4.52 -16.07 -8.82
N GLY A 396 -3.24 -15.78 -8.57
CA GLY A 396 -2.24 -16.78 -8.24
C GLY A 396 -2.61 -17.62 -7.00
N PHE A 397 -3.16 -17.00 -5.95
CA PHE A 397 -3.67 -17.69 -4.76
C PHE A 397 -4.90 -18.57 -5.09
N ALA A 398 -5.84 -18.06 -5.88
CA ALA A 398 -6.96 -18.85 -6.34
C ALA A 398 -6.49 -20.11 -7.09
N LEU A 399 -5.55 -19.95 -8.03
CA LEU A 399 -5.00 -21.06 -8.82
C LEU A 399 -4.18 -22.07 -7.98
N ALA A 400 -3.43 -21.57 -6.99
CA ALA A 400 -2.56 -22.40 -6.18
C ALA A 400 -3.31 -23.22 -5.12
N TYR A 401 -4.40 -22.65 -4.54
CA TYR A 401 -4.99 -23.15 -3.32
C TYR A 401 -6.47 -23.55 -3.43
N SER A 402 -7.09 -23.45 -4.63
CA SER A 402 -8.44 -23.96 -4.86
C SER A 402 -8.51 -25.48 -5.02
N ASN A 403 -7.35 -26.13 -5.20
CA ASN A 403 -7.23 -27.58 -5.26
C ASN A 403 -6.20 -28.08 -4.24
N PRO A 404 -6.35 -29.31 -3.73
CA PRO A 404 -5.35 -29.89 -2.85
C PRO A 404 -3.99 -30.01 -3.54
N THR A 405 -2.92 -29.72 -2.83
CA THR A 405 -1.55 -29.86 -3.35
C THR A 405 -1.01 -31.23 -3.01
N TRP A 406 -0.65 -32.00 -4.04
CA TRP A 406 -0.07 -33.33 -3.92
C TRP A 406 1.42 -33.30 -4.23
N LEU A 407 2.24 -33.98 -3.42
CA LEU A 407 3.66 -34.18 -3.69
C LEU A 407 4.01 -35.63 -3.38
N PHE A 408 4.65 -36.32 -4.32
CA PHE A 408 5.00 -37.74 -4.23
C PHE A 408 3.84 -38.66 -3.83
N GLY A 409 2.61 -38.38 -4.36
CA GLY A 409 1.42 -39.17 -4.06
C GLY A 409 0.80 -38.93 -2.68
N LYS A 410 1.34 -38.02 -1.87
CA LYS A 410 0.77 -37.60 -0.58
C LYS A 410 0.19 -36.19 -0.69
N GLN A 411 -0.99 -36.00 -0.12
CA GLN A 411 -1.56 -34.68 0.03
C GLN A 411 -0.78 -33.90 1.09
N ILE A 412 -0.12 -32.82 0.67
CA ILE A 412 0.67 -31.95 1.58
C ILE A 412 -0.17 -30.80 2.10
N LEU A 413 -0.99 -30.18 1.22
CA LEU A 413 -1.88 -29.10 1.61
C LEU A 413 -3.30 -29.44 1.16
N PRO A 414 -4.31 -29.26 2.04
CA PRO A 414 -5.72 -29.32 1.65
C PRO A 414 -6.08 -28.09 0.81
N THR A 415 -7.29 -28.08 0.27
CA THR A 415 -7.87 -26.89 -0.36
C THR A 415 -7.96 -25.76 0.67
N LEU A 416 -7.38 -24.60 0.38
CA LEU A 416 -7.36 -23.43 1.25
C LEU A 416 -8.18 -22.24 0.72
N ALA A 417 -8.44 -22.19 -0.60
CA ALA A 417 -9.25 -21.16 -1.26
C ALA A 417 -10.56 -21.77 -1.81
N GLY A 418 -11.65 -21.00 -1.74
CA GLY A 418 -12.97 -21.42 -2.19
C GLY A 418 -13.90 -21.90 -1.06
N GLY A 419 -15.19 -21.99 -1.35
CA GLY A 419 -16.23 -22.26 -0.33
C GLY A 419 -16.16 -23.65 0.31
N LEU A 420 -15.57 -24.63 -0.37
CA LEU A 420 -15.35 -25.99 0.15
C LEU A 420 -13.99 -26.17 0.81
N ALA A 421 -13.20 -25.10 0.90
CA ALA A 421 -11.89 -25.11 1.52
C ALA A 421 -11.96 -25.17 3.05
N VAL A 422 -10.84 -25.54 3.67
CA VAL A 422 -10.71 -25.51 5.13
C VAL A 422 -10.96 -24.09 5.64
N GLY A 423 -11.89 -23.95 6.58
CA GLY A 423 -12.31 -22.64 7.09
C GLY A 423 -13.06 -21.77 6.07
N GLY A 424 -13.71 -22.37 5.06
CA GLY A 424 -14.49 -21.65 4.05
C GLY A 424 -13.66 -20.69 3.17
N GLY A 425 -12.34 -20.88 3.09
CA GLY A 425 -11.43 -20.00 2.35
C GLY A 425 -10.74 -18.90 3.19
N ALA A 426 -11.05 -18.81 4.49
CA ALA A 426 -10.46 -17.80 5.38
C ALA A 426 -8.93 -17.86 5.43
N ILE A 427 -8.35 -19.07 5.40
CA ILE A 427 -6.91 -19.27 5.46
C ILE A 427 -6.21 -18.61 4.26
N ALA A 428 -6.74 -18.77 3.06
CA ALA A 428 -6.15 -18.14 1.87
C ALA A 428 -6.19 -16.60 1.97
N ILE A 429 -7.28 -16.02 2.48
CA ILE A 429 -7.39 -14.57 2.70
C ILE A 429 -6.34 -14.09 3.70
N ILE A 430 -6.20 -14.81 4.84
CA ILE A 430 -5.18 -14.49 5.85
C ILE A 430 -3.78 -14.54 5.25
N LEU A 431 -3.46 -15.57 4.46
CA LEU A 431 -2.16 -15.70 3.79
C LEU A 431 -1.89 -14.55 2.80
N VAL A 432 -2.90 -14.12 2.04
CA VAL A 432 -2.80 -12.94 1.15
C VAL A 432 -2.55 -11.67 1.96
N TYR A 433 -3.25 -11.47 3.07
CA TYR A 433 -3.02 -10.33 3.96
C TYR A 433 -1.58 -10.32 4.50
N ILE A 434 -1.07 -11.48 4.93
CA ILE A 434 0.31 -11.62 5.37
C ILE A 434 1.28 -11.27 4.23
N ALA A 435 1.11 -11.85 3.04
CA ALA A 435 1.97 -11.62 1.88
C ALA A 435 2.08 -10.14 1.50
N ARG A 436 0.97 -9.40 1.58
CA ARG A 436 0.89 -7.98 1.24
C ARG A 436 1.37 -7.04 2.36
N ALA A 437 1.34 -7.48 3.63
CA ALA A 437 1.78 -6.68 4.77
C ALA A 437 3.30 -6.80 5.03
N ILE A 438 3.92 -7.93 4.72
CA ILE A 438 5.35 -8.20 4.94
C ILE A 438 6.27 -7.09 4.37
N PRO A 439 6.15 -6.62 3.12
CA PRO A 439 7.13 -5.70 2.52
C PRO A 439 7.33 -4.41 3.32
N THR A 440 6.23 -3.75 3.69
CA THR A 440 6.29 -2.49 4.44
C THR A 440 6.76 -2.70 5.88
N GLY A 441 6.29 -3.79 6.52
CA GLY A 441 6.78 -4.19 7.84
C GLY A 441 8.28 -4.50 7.83
N GLN A 442 8.76 -5.19 6.81
CA GLN A 442 10.17 -5.51 6.62
C GLN A 442 11.02 -4.24 6.48
N GLN A 443 10.60 -3.27 5.67
CA GLN A 443 11.31 -1.99 5.53
C GLN A 443 11.36 -1.21 6.84
N ALA A 444 10.24 -1.14 7.58
CA ALA A 444 10.18 -0.49 8.88
C ALA A 444 11.14 -1.14 9.89
N CYS A 445 11.16 -2.48 9.96
CA CYS A 445 12.05 -3.22 10.84
C CYS A 445 13.54 -3.12 10.40
N ILE A 446 13.85 -3.13 9.09
CA ILE A 446 15.20 -2.92 8.57
C ILE A 446 15.70 -1.52 8.97
N SER A 447 14.87 -0.51 8.81
CA SER A 447 15.22 0.87 9.17
C SER A 447 15.48 1.03 10.66
N ALA A 448 14.64 0.42 11.50
CA ALA A 448 14.83 0.41 12.95
C ALA A 448 16.11 -0.36 13.36
N LEU A 449 16.38 -1.53 12.77
CA LEU A 449 17.58 -2.32 13.05
C LEU A 449 18.87 -1.60 12.66
N LYS A 450 18.87 -0.86 11.55
CA LYS A 450 20.05 -0.08 11.10
C LYS A 450 20.41 1.06 12.05
N GLN A 451 19.46 1.56 12.84
CA GLN A 451 19.70 2.62 13.84
C GLN A 451 20.35 2.09 15.13
N ILE A 452 20.31 0.76 15.36
CA ILE A 452 20.90 0.13 16.55
C ILE A 452 22.36 -0.18 16.29
N ASN A 453 23.25 0.27 17.20
CA ASN A 453 24.67 -0.06 17.14
C ASN A 453 24.87 -1.59 17.31
N PRO A 454 25.52 -2.28 16.35
CA PRO A 454 25.79 -3.72 16.44
C PRO A 454 26.53 -4.15 17.71
N GLN A 455 27.33 -3.26 18.30
CA GLN A 455 28.09 -3.52 19.53
C GLN A 455 27.20 -3.90 20.71
N VAL A 456 25.95 -3.42 20.77
CA VAL A 456 25.00 -3.81 21.83
C VAL A 456 24.68 -5.30 21.78
N GLU A 457 24.50 -5.84 20.58
CA GLU A 457 24.24 -7.27 20.38
C GLU A 457 25.52 -8.11 20.60
N GLU A 458 26.68 -7.56 20.26
CA GLU A 458 27.99 -8.21 20.52
C GLU A 458 28.27 -8.27 22.01
N ALA A 459 28.01 -7.21 22.77
CA ALA A 459 28.16 -7.21 24.24
C ALA A 459 27.27 -8.28 24.90
N ALA A 460 26.00 -8.39 24.48
CA ALA A 460 25.10 -9.43 25.00
C ALA A 460 25.63 -10.83 24.73
N ARG A 461 26.23 -11.08 23.56
CA ARG A 461 26.84 -12.37 23.21
C ARG A 461 28.12 -12.65 24.00
N SER A 462 28.93 -11.63 24.25
CA SER A 462 30.12 -11.73 25.09
C SER A 462 29.77 -12.09 26.54
N LEU A 463 28.57 -11.72 27.01
CA LEU A 463 28.01 -12.10 28.30
C LEU A 463 27.32 -13.49 28.28
N GLY A 464 27.48 -14.27 27.20
CA GLY A 464 26.97 -15.64 27.08
C GLY A 464 25.54 -15.76 26.53
N ALA A 465 24.90 -14.69 26.06
CA ALA A 465 23.58 -14.79 25.47
C ALA A 465 23.63 -15.52 24.11
N SER A 466 22.73 -16.50 23.91
CA SER A 466 22.53 -17.11 22.59
C SER A 466 21.99 -16.11 21.58
N GLN A 467 22.10 -16.43 20.28
CA GLN A 467 21.63 -15.52 19.22
C GLN A 467 20.12 -15.23 19.30
N VAL A 468 19.31 -16.24 19.63
CA VAL A 468 17.85 -16.09 19.80
C VAL A 468 17.56 -15.32 21.10
N SER A 469 18.31 -15.57 22.19
CA SER A 469 18.17 -14.81 23.43
C SER A 469 18.50 -13.32 23.21
N THR A 470 19.56 -13.02 22.46
CA THR A 470 19.91 -11.64 22.05
C THR A 470 18.79 -11.01 21.23
N LEU A 471 18.24 -11.74 20.24
CA LEU A 471 17.10 -11.23 19.44
C LEU A 471 15.90 -10.88 20.32
N VAL A 472 15.49 -11.80 21.21
CA VAL A 472 14.26 -11.62 22.00
C VAL A 472 14.44 -10.61 23.14
N LYS A 473 15.59 -10.67 23.87
CA LYS A 473 15.79 -9.87 25.09
C LYS A 473 16.44 -8.51 24.84
N VAL A 474 17.16 -8.34 23.72
CA VAL A 474 17.91 -7.11 23.42
C VAL A 474 17.37 -6.43 22.16
N THR A 475 17.36 -7.14 21.03
CA THR A 475 17.01 -6.53 19.73
C THR A 475 15.52 -6.20 19.64
N LEU A 476 14.63 -7.12 20.04
CA LEU A 476 13.16 -6.94 19.96
C LEU A 476 12.68 -5.69 20.71
N PRO A 477 13.09 -5.42 21.98
CA PRO A 477 12.72 -4.19 22.67
C PRO A 477 13.22 -2.92 21.99
N LEU A 478 14.37 -2.97 21.34
CA LEU A 478 14.96 -1.81 20.68
C LEU A 478 14.31 -1.50 19.32
N VAL A 479 13.81 -2.52 18.60
CA VAL A 479 13.11 -2.34 17.30
C VAL A 479 11.60 -2.21 17.41
N ARG A 480 11.06 -2.07 18.62
CA ARG A 480 9.61 -2.03 18.87
C ARG A 480 8.86 -1.00 18.02
N SER A 481 9.46 0.17 17.73
CA SER A 481 8.84 1.17 16.84
C SER A 481 8.62 0.62 15.43
N GLY A 482 9.58 -0.13 14.89
CA GLY A 482 9.45 -0.81 13.60
C GLY A 482 8.36 -1.88 13.61
N ILE A 483 8.26 -2.65 14.71
CA ILE A 483 7.23 -3.70 14.86
C ILE A 483 5.83 -3.08 14.92
N VAL A 484 5.67 -2.03 15.72
CA VAL A 484 4.37 -1.35 15.81
C VAL A 484 3.96 -0.77 14.47
N THR A 485 4.89 -0.16 13.73
CA THR A 485 4.64 0.31 12.36
C THR A 485 4.21 -0.86 11.46
N ALA A 486 4.88 -2.01 11.54
CA ALA A 486 4.54 -3.20 10.77
C ALA A 486 3.12 -3.72 11.08
N VAL A 487 2.75 -3.82 12.36
CA VAL A 487 1.40 -4.24 12.79
C VAL A 487 0.35 -3.24 12.33
N THR A 488 0.57 -1.95 12.59
CA THR A 488 -0.36 -0.88 12.25
C THR A 488 -0.64 -0.82 10.75
N TYR A 489 0.41 -0.87 9.95
CA TYR A 489 0.29 -0.92 8.48
C TYR A 489 -0.40 -2.20 8.04
N GLY A 490 -0.03 -3.36 8.61
CA GLY A 490 -0.64 -4.65 8.32
C GLY A 490 -2.15 -4.62 8.56
N ILE A 491 -2.61 -4.06 9.67
CA ILE A 491 -4.03 -3.90 9.98
C ILE A 491 -4.72 -3.02 8.94
N THR A 492 -4.19 -1.81 8.72
CA THR A 492 -4.80 -0.85 7.79
C THR A 492 -4.90 -1.44 6.38
N LYS A 493 -3.82 -2.03 5.88
CA LYS A 493 -3.78 -2.61 4.53
C LYS A 493 -4.72 -3.81 4.39
N SER A 494 -4.80 -4.69 5.38
CA SER A 494 -5.69 -5.85 5.36
C SER A 494 -7.16 -5.43 5.36
N MET A 495 -7.54 -4.44 6.16
CA MET A 495 -8.93 -3.96 6.26
C MET A 495 -9.42 -3.26 5.00
N THR A 496 -8.52 -2.62 4.23
CA THR A 496 -8.89 -1.85 3.03
C THR A 496 -8.63 -2.59 1.71
N MET A 497 -8.01 -3.79 1.76
CA MET A 497 -7.65 -4.54 0.56
C MET A 497 -8.87 -5.25 -0.05
N ILE A 498 -9.02 -5.13 -1.38
CA ILE A 498 -9.97 -5.90 -2.17
C ILE A 498 -9.29 -6.58 -3.37
N THR A 499 -8.40 -5.90 -4.06
CA THR A 499 -7.81 -6.33 -5.34
C THR A 499 -7.17 -7.71 -5.31
N ALA A 500 -6.59 -8.09 -4.16
CA ALA A 500 -5.92 -9.38 -4.01
C ALA A 500 -6.82 -10.48 -3.44
N ILE A 501 -7.98 -10.15 -2.86
CA ILE A 501 -8.85 -11.13 -2.23
C ILE A 501 -10.13 -11.42 -3.02
N ILE A 502 -10.48 -10.58 -4.00
CA ILE A 502 -11.72 -10.70 -4.77
C ILE A 502 -11.88 -12.07 -5.46
N PHE A 503 -10.77 -12.71 -5.85
CA PHE A 503 -10.77 -14.02 -6.49
C PHE A 503 -10.90 -15.21 -5.52
N ILE A 504 -10.76 -14.97 -4.20
CA ILE A 504 -10.74 -16.02 -3.17
C ILE A 504 -11.80 -15.82 -2.09
N THR A 505 -12.53 -14.69 -2.10
CA THR A 505 -13.68 -14.48 -1.21
C THR A 505 -14.82 -15.43 -1.56
N THR A 506 -15.53 -15.89 -0.53
CA THR A 506 -16.66 -16.80 -0.64
C THR A 506 -17.87 -16.24 0.12
N PRO A 507 -19.08 -16.75 -0.11
CA PRO A 507 -20.24 -16.35 0.69
C PRO A 507 -20.05 -16.53 2.21
N GLN A 508 -19.24 -17.51 2.63
CA GLN A 508 -18.92 -17.78 4.03
C GLN A 508 -17.85 -16.83 4.61
N THR A 509 -17.01 -16.26 3.76
CA THR A 509 -15.87 -15.41 4.14
C THR A 509 -15.95 -14.03 3.51
N LYS A 510 -17.17 -13.46 3.44
CA LYS A 510 -17.37 -12.09 3.00
C LYS A 510 -16.66 -11.13 3.94
N VAL A 511 -15.90 -10.21 3.37
CA VAL A 511 -15.23 -9.12 4.08
C VAL A 511 -15.92 -7.79 3.76
N MET A 512 -15.69 -6.75 4.59
CA MET A 512 -16.34 -5.45 4.39
C MET A 512 -16.10 -4.86 3.00
N THR A 513 -14.88 -5.00 2.47
CA THR A 513 -14.55 -4.47 1.14
C THR A 513 -15.27 -5.20 0.00
N SER A 514 -15.49 -6.53 0.09
CA SER A 514 -16.31 -7.25 -0.89
C SER A 514 -17.78 -6.88 -0.77
N GLN A 515 -18.29 -6.68 0.46
CA GLN A 515 -19.66 -6.27 0.68
C GLN A 515 -19.93 -4.85 0.12
N ILE A 516 -18.95 -3.91 0.27
CA ILE A 516 -19.05 -2.59 -0.34
C ILE A 516 -19.21 -2.70 -1.86
N LEU A 517 -18.43 -3.56 -2.52
CA LEU A 517 -18.55 -3.78 -3.96
C LEU A 517 -19.94 -4.33 -4.32
N ASP A 518 -20.41 -5.36 -3.62
CA ASP A 518 -21.74 -5.94 -3.84
C ASP A 518 -22.86 -4.88 -3.74
N GLU A 519 -22.76 -3.95 -2.77
CA GLU A 519 -23.74 -2.86 -2.59
C GLU A 519 -23.65 -1.81 -3.70
N VAL A 520 -22.43 -1.50 -4.16
CA VAL A 520 -22.20 -0.57 -5.28
C VAL A 520 -22.73 -1.16 -6.59
N ASP A 521 -22.43 -2.42 -6.88
CA ASP A 521 -22.90 -3.12 -8.09
C ASP A 521 -24.43 -3.24 -8.11
N ALA A 522 -25.05 -3.38 -6.93
CA ALA A 522 -26.50 -3.38 -6.79
C ALA A 522 -27.13 -1.96 -6.84
N GLY A 523 -26.33 -0.90 -7.00
CA GLY A 523 -26.80 0.49 -7.02
C GLY A 523 -27.25 1.05 -5.66
N ARG A 524 -26.98 0.34 -4.56
CA ARG A 524 -27.37 0.73 -3.19
C ARG A 524 -26.28 1.59 -2.53
N PHE A 525 -26.01 2.76 -3.09
CA PHE A 525 -24.92 3.64 -2.64
C PHE A 525 -25.01 4.03 -1.16
N GLY A 526 -26.22 4.23 -0.60
CA GLY A 526 -26.39 4.58 0.82
C GLY A 526 -25.85 3.47 1.75
N HIS A 527 -26.10 2.19 1.43
CA HIS A 527 -25.52 1.06 2.17
C HIS A 527 -23.98 1.04 2.01
N ALA A 528 -23.48 1.21 0.79
CA ALA A 528 -22.04 1.28 0.52
C ALA A 528 -21.37 2.41 1.32
N PHE A 529 -21.97 3.59 1.40
CA PHE A 529 -21.48 4.72 2.20
C PHE A 529 -21.46 4.40 3.70
N ALA A 530 -22.49 3.71 4.22
CA ALA A 530 -22.52 3.29 5.62
C ALA A 530 -21.39 2.30 5.95
N TYR A 531 -21.15 1.30 5.08
CA TYR A 531 -20.00 0.39 5.23
C TYR A 531 -18.65 1.13 5.16
N CYS A 532 -18.48 2.07 4.22
CA CYS A 532 -17.27 2.88 4.10
C CYS A 532 -17.03 3.72 5.35
N THR A 533 -18.07 4.40 5.86
CA THR A 533 -18.01 5.22 7.08
C THR A 533 -17.63 4.39 8.29
N LEU A 534 -18.23 3.20 8.46
CA LEU A 534 -17.89 2.27 9.54
C LEU A 534 -16.46 1.74 9.41
N LEU A 535 -16.02 1.37 8.20
CA LEU A 535 -14.67 0.84 7.98
C LEU A 535 -13.62 1.91 8.27
N ILE A 536 -13.80 3.14 7.80
CA ILE A 536 -12.93 4.28 8.10
C ILE A 536 -12.89 4.53 9.62
N GLY A 537 -14.05 4.53 10.28
CA GLY A 537 -14.14 4.69 11.72
C GLY A 537 -13.38 3.60 12.50
N LEU A 538 -13.55 2.33 12.09
CA LEU A 538 -12.84 1.20 12.70
C LEU A 538 -11.32 1.32 12.52
N VAL A 539 -10.85 1.63 11.30
CA VAL A 539 -9.42 1.83 11.05
C VAL A 539 -8.87 2.97 11.89
N LEU A 540 -9.58 4.11 11.97
CA LEU A 540 -9.16 5.24 12.82
C LEU A 540 -9.06 4.87 14.30
N ILE A 541 -10.03 4.13 14.82
CA ILE A 541 -10.02 3.66 16.22
C ILE A 541 -8.80 2.77 16.47
N ILE A 542 -8.52 1.82 15.57
CA ILE A 542 -7.37 0.92 15.70
C ILE A 542 -6.05 1.70 15.62
N LEU A 543 -5.92 2.66 14.68
CA LEU A 543 -4.75 3.53 14.58
C LEU A 543 -4.54 4.36 15.85
N MET A 544 -5.62 4.88 16.43
CA MET A 544 -5.56 5.63 17.69
C MET A 544 -5.10 4.75 18.85
N ILE A 545 -5.63 3.53 18.98
CA ILE A 545 -5.22 2.56 19.99
C ILE A 545 -3.74 2.20 19.81
N ALA A 546 -3.31 1.91 18.57
CA ALA A 546 -1.91 1.60 18.26
C ALA A 546 -0.97 2.75 18.67
N ASN A 547 -1.33 3.98 18.33
CA ASN A 547 -0.54 5.17 18.69
C ASN A 547 -0.47 5.39 20.21
N LEU A 548 -1.58 5.19 20.92
CA LEU A 548 -1.59 5.26 22.39
C LEU A 548 -0.68 4.20 23.03
N LEU A 549 -0.69 2.97 22.50
CA LEU A 549 0.19 1.90 22.96
C LEU A 549 1.67 2.24 22.74
N VAL A 550 2.03 2.75 21.55
CA VAL A 550 3.40 3.22 21.25
C VAL A 550 3.85 4.30 22.24
N ASN A 551 3.00 5.29 22.45
CA ASN A 551 3.33 6.40 23.34
C ASN A 551 3.52 5.94 24.80
N ARG A 552 2.72 4.99 25.28
CA ARG A 552 2.89 4.38 26.61
C ARG A 552 4.20 3.60 26.70
N LEU A 553 4.51 2.77 25.71
CA LEU A 553 5.74 2.00 25.63
C LEU A 553 7.00 2.90 25.58
N ASN A 554 6.94 4.03 24.89
CA ASN A 554 8.05 4.98 24.81
C ASN A 554 8.25 5.76 26.12
N ARG A 555 7.21 6.01 26.91
CA ARG A 555 7.32 6.67 28.23
C ARG A 555 7.97 5.75 29.26
N SER A 556 7.66 4.45 29.27
CA SER A 556 8.23 3.50 30.24
C SER A 556 9.74 3.33 30.12
N THR A 557 10.33 3.55 28.93
CA THR A 557 11.81 3.50 28.74
C THR A 557 12.52 4.79 29.16
N ARG A 558 11.86 5.93 29.15
CA ARG A 558 12.49 7.17 29.68
C ARG A 558 12.62 7.18 31.19
N THR A 559 11.78 6.40 31.89
CA THR A 559 11.85 6.25 33.36
C THR A 559 12.88 5.23 33.83
N VAL A 560 13.32 4.31 32.97
CA VAL A 560 14.35 3.30 33.32
C VAL A 560 15.78 3.81 33.07
N VAL A 561 15.93 4.92 32.30
CA VAL A 561 17.25 5.52 31.97
C VAL A 561 17.52 6.78 32.83
N LYS A 562 16.62 7.16 33.72
CA LYS A 562 16.89 8.07 34.83
C LYS A 562 17.17 7.27 36.11
#